data_38a1a4720fe55527205b6630aa99318d
#
_entry.id   38a1a4720fe55527205b6630aa99318d
#
_cell.length_a   1.000
_cell.length_b   1.000
_cell.length_c   1.000
_cell.angle_alpha   90.00
_cell.angle_beta   90.00
_cell.angle_gamma   90.00
#
_symmetry.space_group_name_H-M   'P 1'
#
loop_
_entity.id
_entity.type
_entity.pdbx_description
1 polymer ?
#
loop_
_entity_poly.entity_id
_entity_poly.type
_entity_poly.pdbx_seq_one_letter_code
_entity_poly.pdbx_strand_id
1 'polypeptide(L)'
;MLAQTPRTGCVTIAGMLRTLIAVLAVELIWGADADLILYNGKIVTVDAQFSIQQAVAVKNARIVATGSNEAVLKSQRGPHTRVVDLRGRMALPGLIDSHLHPLEGGLSEFREPLPPLDSYAAIQDYIRRQARRTPKGEWIVVPRTFPTRLKELRMPTREVLDVTPDHPVLFDASYVVVVNTLGLKISGITRDTPSPPHGEILKDERGEPNGILRNAQSLLKGLRPGAAFSEQEKLSALEKMLRMYLEAGLTSVGEGGANLEEIRLYEKLKAEKRLPLRVVITWWVNVGRPLDDLTREIRSAPWTTNEGDDWLKFGAFKVNFDGGMTIGTAYQRQPYGPFGRQLYGKTDPNDRGQLFATPEKYLAVFRAARERGWSLSAHTQGGGAVDLFLETMEALDRERPIAPTRSHLIHASFQSPQAIARMKRLGIAADVQAAWLHCDGPALEKVFGYDGLRYFFPLRSYLDAGVVIAGGSDHMIGYDKNRAINPYNPFHGLWISVTRKTNRGTVLHPEEKVTREEALKTYTIWAAWRQFAEKIKGSIEPGKLADMVVIDRDYLSCPEDDIMRIEPVMVILDGKIVVEKM
;
A
#
# COMPACT_ATOMS: atom_id res chain seq x y z
N MET A 1 -53.57 -17.30 58.68
CA MET A 1 -52.79 -16.42 59.57
C MET A 1 -51.35 -16.90 59.56
N LEU A 2 -50.48 -16.20 58.89
CA LEU A 2 -49.05 -16.15 59.14
C LEU A 2 -48.47 -15.00 58.29
N ALA A 3 -47.87 -14.04 58.95
CA ALA A 3 -47.46 -12.76 58.46
C ALA A 3 -46.19 -12.86 57.60
N GLN A 4 -46.17 -12.14 56.49
CA GLN A 4 -44.95 -11.87 55.68
C GLN A 4 -44.28 -10.59 56.18
N THR A 5 -43.05 -10.71 56.64
CA THR A 5 -42.14 -9.59 56.94
C THR A 5 -41.43 -9.08 55.66
N PRO A 6 -41.19 -7.77 55.47
CA PRO A 6 -40.50 -7.24 54.31
C PRO A 6 -38.97 -7.40 54.50
N ARG A 7 -38.31 -7.89 53.47
CA ARG A 7 -36.83 -7.91 53.37
C ARG A 7 -36.33 -6.53 52.96
N THR A 8 -35.63 -5.85 53.85
CA THR A 8 -34.82 -4.66 53.60
C THR A 8 -33.61 -5.06 52.78
N GLY A 9 -33.46 -4.51 51.57
CA GLY A 9 -32.29 -4.69 50.73
C GLY A 9 -31.09 -3.93 51.28
N CYS A 10 -30.05 -4.66 51.64
CA CYS A 10 -28.74 -4.12 51.99
C CYS A 10 -28.04 -3.67 50.73
N VAL A 11 -27.97 -2.36 50.45
CA VAL A 11 -27.13 -1.77 49.37
C VAL A 11 -25.70 -1.76 49.93
N THR A 12 -24.85 -2.62 49.41
CA THR A 12 -23.48 -2.77 49.85
C THR A 12 -22.64 -1.52 49.47
N ILE A 13 -21.99 -0.94 50.50
CA ILE A 13 -21.03 0.17 50.44
C ILE A 13 -19.94 -0.02 49.35
N ALA A 14 -19.68 -1.26 48.90
CA ALA A 14 -18.73 -1.62 47.85
C ALA A 14 -19.13 -1.11 46.46
N GLY A 15 -20.42 -0.90 46.14
CA GLY A 15 -20.88 -0.35 44.87
C GLY A 15 -20.63 1.15 44.75
N MET A 16 -20.83 1.87 45.85
CA MET A 16 -20.59 3.34 45.88
C MET A 16 -19.09 3.70 45.82
N LEU A 17 -18.22 2.87 46.42
CA LEU A 17 -16.77 3.11 46.38
C LEU A 17 -16.18 2.90 44.99
N ARG A 18 -16.68 1.93 44.20
CA ARG A 18 -16.26 1.71 42.81
C ARG A 18 -16.69 2.81 41.89
N THR A 19 -17.87 3.39 42.09
CA THR A 19 -18.37 4.51 41.28
C THR A 19 -17.65 5.81 41.64
N LEU A 20 -17.30 6.03 42.90
CA LEU A 20 -16.51 7.18 43.32
C LEU A 20 -15.05 7.11 42.82
N ILE A 21 -14.43 5.94 42.79
CA ILE A 21 -13.07 5.75 42.28
C ILE A 21 -13.06 5.92 40.75
N ALA A 22 -14.10 5.51 40.02
CA ALA A 22 -14.21 5.72 38.58
C ALA A 22 -14.40 7.22 38.22
N VAL A 23 -15.19 7.95 39.00
CA VAL A 23 -15.39 9.40 38.82
C VAL A 23 -14.13 10.19 39.20
N LEU A 24 -13.45 9.84 40.28
CA LEU A 24 -12.18 10.45 40.68
C LEU A 24 -11.02 10.13 39.70
N ALA A 25 -11.02 8.96 39.06
CA ALA A 25 -10.04 8.61 38.03
C ALA A 25 -10.25 9.40 36.72
N VAL A 26 -11.47 9.79 36.40
CA VAL A 26 -11.79 10.66 35.25
C VAL A 26 -11.45 12.12 35.54
N GLU A 27 -11.64 12.60 36.77
CA GLU A 27 -11.27 13.98 37.14
C GLU A 27 -9.75 14.18 37.30
N LEU A 28 -8.97 13.14 37.64
CA LEU A 28 -7.51 13.20 37.74
C LEU A 28 -6.79 13.25 36.38
N ILE A 29 -7.47 12.94 35.28
CA ILE A 29 -6.91 13.06 33.92
C ILE A 29 -7.05 14.49 33.37
N TRP A 30 -7.94 15.34 33.93
CA TRP A 30 -8.25 16.70 33.46
C TRP A 30 -7.41 17.81 34.10
N GLY A 31 -6.47 17.49 34.98
CA GLY A 31 -5.64 18.46 35.71
C GLY A 31 -4.13 18.35 35.48
N ALA A 32 -3.66 17.51 34.56
CA ALA A 32 -2.23 17.40 34.30
C ALA A 32 -1.83 18.25 33.10
N ASP A 33 -0.84 19.16 33.28
CA ASP A 33 -0.26 20.00 32.23
C ASP A 33 0.11 19.18 30.98
N ALA A 34 -0.25 19.69 29.82
CA ALA A 34 0.13 19.08 28.54
C ALA A 34 1.65 19.09 28.34
N ASP A 35 2.18 18.10 27.62
CA ASP A 35 3.58 18.06 27.21
C ASP A 35 3.81 19.01 26.01
N LEU A 36 2.83 19.06 25.08
CA LEU A 36 2.87 19.86 23.86
C LEU A 36 1.50 20.49 23.60
N ILE A 37 1.48 21.76 23.25
CA ILE A 37 0.32 22.45 22.70
C ILE A 37 0.71 23.05 21.35
N LEU A 38 -0.07 22.71 20.30
CA LEU A 38 -0.05 23.40 19.02
C LEU A 38 -1.24 24.37 19.03
N TYR A 39 -1.02 25.65 18.74
CA TYR A 39 -2.08 26.66 18.74
C TYR A 39 -1.95 27.63 17.56
N ASN A 40 -2.94 28.51 17.39
CA ASN A 40 -2.99 29.46 16.30
C ASN A 40 -2.85 28.80 14.93
N GLY A 41 -3.54 27.64 14.75
CA GLY A 41 -3.55 26.86 13.54
C GLY A 41 -4.96 26.56 13.03
N LYS A 42 -5.00 25.87 11.91
CA LYS A 42 -6.20 25.26 11.35
C LYS A 42 -6.10 23.74 11.57
N ILE A 43 -6.59 23.28 12.73
CA ILE A 43 -6.52 21.87 13.13
C ILE A 43 -7.69 21.11 12.51
N VAL A 44 -7.49 20.36 11.43
CA VAL A 44 -8.51 19.55 10.79
C VAL A 44 -8.57 18.20 11.50
N THR A 45 -9.65 17.95 12.23
CA THR A 45 -9.71 16.80 13.14
C THR A 45 -9.97 15.47 12.43
N VAL A 46 -10.66 15.48 11.30
CA VAL A 46 -11.15 14.29 10.60
C VAL A 46 -12.01 13.40 11.52
N ASP A 47 -12.66 14.00 12.51
CA ASP A 47 -13.69 13.37 13.31
C ASP A 47 -14.99 13.15 12.48
N ALA A 48 -16.04 12.62 13.10
CA ALA A 48 -17.29 12.33 12.40
C ALA A 48 -17.94 13.57 11.76
N GLN A 49 -17.70 14.77 12.32
CA GLN A 49 -18.22 16.06 11.84
C GLN A 49 -17.23 16.80 10.93
N PHE A 50 -16.04 16.25 10.73
CA PHE A 50 -14.94 16.91 10.02
C PHE A 50 -14.64 18.31 10.58
N SER A 51 -14.54 18.40 11.91
CA SER A 51 -14.40 19.66 12.63
C SER A 51 -13.04 20.33 12.37
N ILE A 52 -13.04 21.67 12.46
CA ILE A 52 -11.81 22.46 12.37
C ILE A 52 -11.66 23.22 13.70
N GLN A 53 -10.54 22.98 14.38
CA GLN A 53 -10.20 23.61 15.66
C GLN A 53 -9.02 24.56 15.51
N GLN A 54 -8.71 25.37 16.55
CA GLN A 54 -7.60 26.32 16.54
C GLN A 54 -6.36 25.78 17.26
N ALA A 55 -6.55 24.84 18.20
CA ALA A 55 -5.48 24.32 19.03
C ALA A 55 -5.73 22.84 19.38
N VAL A 56 -4.64 22.14 19.68
CA VAL A 56 -4.61 20.78 20.20
C VAL A 56 -3.56 20.65 21.29
N ALA A 57 -3.92 19.95 22.38
CA ALA A 57 -3.01 19.63 23.48
C ALA A 57 -2.72 18.14 23.55
N VAL A 58 -1.47 17.80 23.85
CA VAL A 58 -0.92 16.45 23.90
C VAL A 58 -0.31 16.17 25.27
N LYS A 59 -0.62 15.01 25.83
CA LYS A 59 -0.03 14.49 27.07
C LYS A 59 0.24 13.00 26.92
N ASN A 60 1.43 12.54 27.35
CA ASN A 60 1.80 11.12 27.33
C ASN A 60 1.49 10.46 25.96
N ALA A 61 1.96 11.07 24.87
CA ALA A 61 1.76 10.61 23.50
C ALA A 61 0.30 10.59 23.00
N ARG A 62 -0.66 11.13 23.77
CA ARG A 62 -2.09 11.16 23.40
C ARG A 62 -2.63 12.57 23.33
N ILE A 63 -3.60 12.76 22.45
CA ILE A 63 -4.39 13.98 22.39
C ILE A 63 -5.27 14.03 23.63
N VAL A 64 -5.21 15.14 24.36
CA VAL A 64 -6.00 15.35 25.58
C VAL A 64 -7.08 16.40 25.42
N ALA A 65 -6.88 17.38 24.53
CA ALA A 65 -7.90 18.40 24.23
C ALA A 65 -7.73 18.95 22.81
N THR A 66 -8.85 19.35 22.22
CA THR A 66 -8.92 20.19 21.00
C THR A 66 -9.93 21.30 21.23
N GLY A 67 -9.76 22.47 20.58
CA GLY A 67 -10.69 23.57 20.76
C GLY A 67 -10.17 24.92 20.29
N SER A 68 -10.75 26.01 20.85
CA SER A 68 -10.23 27.35 20.62
C SER A 68 -8.86 27.53 21.28
N ASN A 69 -8.06 28.47 20.78
CA ASN A 69 -6.76 28.85 21.39
C ASN A 69 -6.90 29.14 22.89
N GLU A 70 -7.89 29.98 23.25
CA GLU A 70 -8.12 30.38 24.63
C GLU A 70 -8.45 29.20 25.54
N ALA A 71 -9.41 28.33 25.11
CA ALA A 71 -9.85 27.20 25.90
C ALA A 71 -8.72 26.22 26.18
N VAL A 72 -7.95 25.84 25.12
CA VAL A 72 -6.87 24.86 25.23
C VAL A 72 -5.69 25.44 26.04
N LEU A 73 -5.25 26.68 25.76
CA LEU A 73 -4.15 27.29 26.52
C LEU A 73 -4.51 27.47 27.98
N LYS A 74 -5.76 27.91 28.30
CA LYS A 74 -6.21 28.11 29.67
C LYS A 74 -6.28 26.80 30.47
N SER A 75 -6.71 25.74 29.85
CA SER A 75 -6.98 24.46 30.56
C SER A 75 -5.81 23.46 30.56
N GLN A 76 -4.86 23.59 29.63
CA GLN A 76 -3.85 22.54 29.39
C GLN A 76 -2.41 23.04 29.53
N ARG A 77 -2.17 24.38 29.57
CA ARG A 77 -0.82 24.92 29.65
C ARG A 77 -0.31 24.91 31.08
N GLY A 78 0.86 24.28 31.31
CA GLY A 78 1.60 24.31 32.55
C GLY A 78 3.04 24.82 32.37
N PRO A 79 3.83 24.81 33.47
CA PRO A 79 5.20 25.37 33.48
C PRO A 79 6.16 24.67 32.50
N HIS A 80 5.95 23.40 32.22
CA HIS A 80 6.81 22.58 31.36
C HIS A 80 6.20 22.28 29.98
N THR A 81 5.05 22.86 29.68
CA THR A 81 4.37 22.65 28.40
C THR A 81 5.15 23.32 27.26
N ARG A 82 5.59 22.56 26.25
CA ARG A 82 6.05 23.14 24.98
C ARG A 82 4.87 23.71 24.22
N VAL A 83 4.88 25.01 23.97
CA VAL A 83 3.82 25.72 23.23
C VAL A 83 4.36 26.15 21.87
N VAL A 84 3.72 25.71 20.78
CA VAL A 84 4.14 25.98 19.40
C VAL A 84 3.07 26.77 18.68
N ASP A 85 3.43 27.94 18.18
CA ASP A 85 2.59 28.79 17.33
C ASP A 85 2.64 28.29 15.89
N LEU A 86 1.51 27.80 15.36
CA LEU A 86 1.42 27.33 13.98
C LEU A 86 1.32 28.46 12.95
N ARG A 87 1.13 29.71 13.40
CA ARG A 87 1.05 30.92 12.53
C ARG A 87 0.03 30.75 11.40
N GLY A 88 -1.14 30.22 11.71
CA GLY A 88 -2.22 29.97 10.76
C GLY A 88 -2.06 28.71 9.89
N ARG A 89 -0.96 27.94 10.04
CA ARG A 89 -0.76 26.71 9.26
C ARG A 89 -1.76 25.63 9.62
N MET A 90 -1.99 24.75 8.65
CA MET A 90 -2.90 23.62 8.82
C MET A 90 -2.18 22.44 9.47
N ALA A 91 -2.83 21.82 10.45
CA ALA A 91 -2.46 20.52 11.00
C ALA A 91 -3.52 19.47 10.65
N LEU A 92 -3.05 18.33 10.20
CA LEU A 92 -3.85 17.15 9.83
C LEU A 92 -3.50 16.00 10.76
N PRO A 93 -4.38 14.97 10.90
CA PRO A 93 -3.95 13.68 11.44
C PRO A 93 -2.74 13.18 10.69
N GLY A 94 -1.85 12.47 11.36
CA GLY A 94 -0.73 11.80 10.71
C GLY A 94 -1.22 10.93 9.56
N LEU A 95 -0.64 11.13 8.38
CA LEU A 95 -1.09 10.45 7.18
C LEU A 95 -0.68 8.97 7.20
N ILE A 96 -1.51 8.13 6.58
CA ILE A 96 -1.34 6.67 6.52
C ILE A 96 -1.30 6.26 5.06
N ASP A 97 -0.18 5.69 4.61
CA ASP A 97 -0.13 4.96 3.35
C ASP A 97 -0.52 3.49 3.62
N SER A 98 -1.60 3.03 3.01
CA SER A 98 -2.16 1.70 3.31
C SER A 98 -1.40 0.55 2.65
N HIS A 99 -0.60 0.81 1.61
CA HIS A 99 0.07 -0.22 0.82
C HIS A 99 1.33 0.29 0.12
N LEU A 100 2.49 -0.17 0.57
CA LEU A 100 3.80 0.08 -0.04
C LEU A 100 4.80 -1.03 0.35
N HIS A 101 6.00 -1.02 -0.24
CA HIS A 101 7.04 -2.03 -0.06
C HIS A 101 8.36 -1.40 0.41
N PRO A 102 8.50 -1.09 1.72
CA PRO A 102 9.62 -0.30 2.26
C PRO A 102 11.00 -0.90 2.04
N LEU A 103 11.13 -2.22 2.21
CA LEU A 103 12.42 -2.86 2.01
C LEU A 103 12.86 -2.81 0.55
N GLU A 104 11.96 -3.12 -0.40
CA GLU A 104 12.26 -3.04 -1.83
C GLU A 104 12.62 -1.61 -2.23
N GLY A 105 11.81 -0.62 -1.79
CA GLY A 105 12.10 0.80 -1.97
C GLY A 105 13.46 1.21 -1.41
N GLY A 106 13.77 0.79 -0.18
CA GLY A 106 15.02 1.10 0.50
C GLY A 106 16.25 0.50 -0.17
N LEU A 107 16.12 -0.69 -0.75
CA LEU A 107 17.21 -1.37 -1.45
C LEU A 107 17.41 -0.85 -2.88
N SER A 108 16.38 -0.25 -3.49
CA SER A 108 16.38 0.13 -4.92
C SER A 108 17.49 1.10 -5.31
N GLU A 109 17.84 2.03 -4.44
CA GLU A 109 18.92 3.02 -4.62
C GLU A 109 19.97 2.97 -3.49
N PHE A 110 20.06 1.85 -2.78
CA PHE A 110 20.96 1.73 -1.63
C PHE A 110 22.43 1.87 -2.00
N ARG A 111 22.83 1.35 -3.16
CA ARG A 111 24.20 1.38 -3.65
C ARG A 111 24.47 2.48 -4.66
N GLU A 112 23.51 2.77 -5.52
CA GLU A 112 23.62 3.81 -6.56
C GLU A 112 22.25 4.36 -6.96
N PRO A 113 22.16 5.64 -7.33
CA PRO A 113 20.91 6.22 -7.84
C PRO A 113 20.44 5.52 -9.11
N LEU A 114 19.11 5.37 -9.26
CA LEU A 114 18.51 4.83 -10.46
C LEU A 114 18.47 5.88 -11.58
N PRO A 115 18.95 5.55 -12.79
CA PRO A 115 18.76 6.41 -13.94
C PRO A 115 17.29 6.34 -14.42
N PRO A 116 16.79 7.35 -15.12
CA PRO A 116 15.51 7.25 -15.78
C PRO A 116 15.57 6.19 -16.89
N LEU A 117 14.68 5.18 -16.81
CA LEU A 117 14.59 4.07 -17.77
C LEU A 117 13.28 4.17 -18.55
N ASP A 118 13.11 5.27 -19.30
CA ASP A 118 11.87 5.63 -20.00
C ASP A 118 11.84 5.25 -21.49
N SER A 119 12.89 4.62 -22.00
CA SER A 119 13.02 4.26 -23.43
C SER A 119 14.01 3.11 -23.64
N TYR A 120 13.93 2.45 -24.79
CA TYR A 120 14.91 1.44 -25.19
C TYR A 120 16.33 1.99 -25.21
N ALA A 121 16.51 3.22 -25.71
CA ALA A 121 17.82 3.88 -25.72
C ALA A 121 18.41 4.02 -24.30
N ALA A 122 17.60 4.47 -23.35
CA ALA A 122 18.02 4.62 -21.94
C ALA A 122 18.36 3.25 -21.30
N ILE A 123 17.58 2.22 -21.61
CA ILE A 123 17.85 0.84 -21.16
C ILE A 123 19.17 0.33 -21.74
N GLN A 124 19.40 0.49 -23.04
CA GLN A 124 20.63 0.10 -23.72
C GLN A 124 21.85 0.82 -23.17
N ASP A 125 21.75 2.11 -22.92
CA ASP A 125 22.82 2.90 -22.34
C ASP A 125 23.13 2.48 -20.90
N TYR A 126 22.10 2.12 -20.11
CA TYR A 126 22.30 1.51 -18.80
C TYR A 126 23.08 0.20 -18.91
N ILE A 127 22.67 -0.72 -19.80
CA ILE A 127 23.33 -2.01 -20.01
C ILE A 127 24.81 -1.79 -20.42
N ARG A 128 25.09 -0.89 -21.35
CA ARG A 128 26.47 -0.58 -21.76
C ARG A 128 27.33 -0.03 -20.63
N ARG A 129 26.76 0.82 -19.76
CA ARG A 129 27.48 1.32 -18.57
C ARG A 129 27.78 0.20 -17.58
N GLN A 130 26.80 -0.65 -17.31
CA GLN A 130 26.98 -1.78 -16.40
C GLN A 130 28.01 -2.79 -16.94
N ALA A 131 28.00 -3.08 -18.24
CA ALA A 131 28.93 -4.02 -18.88
C ALA A 131 30.40 -3.62 -18.73
N ARG A 132 30.72 -2.33 -18.54
CA ARG A 132 32.09 -1.84 -18.33
C ARG A 132 32.65 -2.16 -16.94
N ARG A 133 31.81 -2.45 -15.97
CA ARG A 133 32.17 -2.65 -14.56
C ARG A 133 31.72 -4.00 -13.98
N THR A 134 30.92 -4.75 -14.73
CA THR A 134 30.50 -6.11 -14.38
C THR A 134 31.49 -7.10 -14.97
N PRO A 135 31.96 -8.12 -14.23
CA PRO A 135 32.80 -9.17 -14.79
C PRO A 135 32.09 -9.91 -15.94
N LYS A 136 32.83 -10.27 -16.99
CA LYS A 136 32.29 -11.01 -18.12
C LYS A 136 31.61 -12.31 -17.67
N GLY A 137 30.46 -12.61 -18.24
CA GLY A 137 29.63 -13.78 -17.90
C GLY A 137 28.71 -13.58 -16.71
N GLU A 138 28.84 -12.51 -15.94
CA GLU A 138 27.91 -12.17 -14.88
C GLU A 138 26.68 -11.43 -15.43
N TRP A 139 25.54 -11.64 -14.76
CA TRP A 139 24.27 -11.04 -15.15
C TRP A 139 24.25 -9.52 -14.92
N ILE A 140 23.71 -8.81 -15.90
CA ILE A 140 23.31 -7.41 -15.76
C ILE A 140 21.80 -7.38 -15.58
N VAL A 141 21.34 -6.87 -14.44
CA VAL A 141 19.90 -6.68 -14.16
C VAL A 141 19.54 -5.22 -14.40
N VAL A 142 18.67 -4.98 -15.36
CA VAL A 142 18.06 -3.66 -15.58
C VAL A 142 16.98 -3.45 -14.52
N PRO A 143 17.04 -2.36 -13.74
CA PRO A 143 16.06 -2.07 -12.71
C PRO A 143 14.62 -2.05 -13.27
N ARG A 144 13.67 -2.40 -12.41
CA ARG A 144 12.26 -2.50 -12.79
C ARG A 144 11.74 -1.22 -13.43
N THR A 145 11.11 -1.38 -14.58
CA THR A 145 10.24 -0.41 -15.23
C THR A 145 9.18 -1.14 -16.05
N PHE A 146 8.19 -0.41 -16.56
CA PHE A 146 7.03 -1.02 -17.20
C PHE A 146 6.88 -0.56 -18.65
N PRO A 147 6.45 -1.43 -19.59
CA PRO A 147 6.27 -1.05 -20.99
C PRO A 147 5.23 0.06 -21.19
N THR A 148 4.27 0.22 -20.27
CA THR A 148 3.32 1.35 -20.26
C THR A 148 3.98 2.71 -20.06
N ARG A 149 5.19 2.74 -19.50
CA ARG A 149 5.98 3.96 -19.19
C ARG A 149 7.14 4.19 -20.13
N LEU A 150 7.39 3.25 -21.06
CA LEU A 150 8.39 3.42 -22.10
C LEU A 150 7.83 4.29 -23.24
N LYS A 151 8.68 5.10 -23.85
CA LYS A 151 8.34 5.92 -25.03
C LYS A 151 7.82 5.09 -26.19
N GLU A 152 8.38 3.89 -26.35
CA GLU A 152 8.01 2.94 -27.39
C GLU A 152 6.64 2.29 -27.14
N LEU A 153 6.10 2.35 -25.92
CA LEU A 153 4.86 1.66 -25.52
C LEU A 153 4.85 0.21 -25.99
N ARG A 154 5.95 -0.49 -25.73
CA ARG A 154 6.15 -1.89 -26.12
C ARG A 154 7.10 -2.59 -25.17
N MET A 155 6.79 -3.85 -24.85
CA MET A 155 7.70 -4.73 -24.11
C MET A 155 8.99 -4.92 -24.92
N PRO A 156 10.19 -4.70 -24.35
CA PRO A 156 11.43 -5.03 -25.05
C PRO A 156 11.48 -6.53 -25.37
N THR A 157 12.23 -6.89 -26.41
CA THR A 157 12.55 -8.27 -26.73
C THR A 157 14.05 -8.52 -26.52
N ARG A 158 14.52 -9.76 -26.69
CA ARG A 158 15.94 -10.09 -26.56
C ARG A 158 16.84 -9.20 -27.42
N GLU A 159 16.40 -8.85 -28.64
CA GLU A 159 17.16 -8.02 -29.57
C GLU A 159 17.41 -6.60 -29.03
N VAL A 160 16.48 -6.04 -28.26
CA VAL A 160 16.66 -4.74 -27.59
C VAL A 160 17.74 -4.82 -26.52
N LEU A 161 17.89 -5.98 -25.88
CA LEU A 161 18.84 -6.21 -24.80
C LEU A 161 20.21 -6.75 -25.27
N ASP A 162 20.33 -7.17 -26.55
CA ASP A 162 21.56 -7.73 -27.15
C ASP A 162 22.58 -6.64 -27.51
N VAL A 163 22.89 -5.75 -26.55
CA VAL A 163 23.88 -4.65 -26.74
C VAL A 163 25.24 -4.95 -26.13
N THR A 164 25.39 -6.12 -25.52
CA THR A 164 26.66 -6.64 -25.01
C THR A 164 26.75 -8.15 -25.29
N PRO A 165 27.83 -8.62 -25.96
CA PRO A 165 27.98 -10.05 -26.25
C PRO A 165 28.47 -10.88 -25.05
N ASP A 166 29.05 -10.21 -24.04
CA ASP A 166 29.76 -10.86 -22.95
C ASP A 166 28.93 -11.04 -21.68
N HIS A 167 27.71 -10.47 -21.63
CA HIS A 167 26.87 -10.49 -20.43
C HIS A 167 25.46 -11.00 -20.71
N PRO A 168 24.96 -11.95 -19.91
CA PRO A 168 23.53 -12.22 -19.86
C PRO A 168 22.84 -10.99 -19.25
N VAL A 169 21.73 -10.56 -19.86
CA VAL A 169 20.98 -9.37 -19.43
C VAL A 169 19.55 -9.77 -19.07
N LEU A 170 19.05 -9.24 -17.97
CA LEU A 170 17.68 -9.35 -17.54
C LEU A 170 17.06 -7.96 -17.40
N PHE A 171 15.95 -7.70 -18.07
CA PHE A 171 15.09 -6.56 -17.85
C PHE A 171 13.96 -6.99 -16.89
N ASP A 172 13.88 -6.34 -15.73
CA ASP A 172 12.86 -6.63 -14.71
C ASP A 172 11.58 -5.79 -15.00
N ALA A 173 10.46 -6.49 -15.20
CA ALA A 173 9.13 -5.92 -15.22
C ALA A 173 8.21 -6.63 -14.21
N SER A 174 8.76 -7.11 -13.07
CA SER A 174 8.04 -7.82 -12.01
C SER A 174 7.68 -9.27 -12.40
N TYR A 175 6.40 -9.60 -12.59
CA TYR A 175 5.95 -10.96 -12.99
C TYR A 175 6.36 -11.34 -14.41
N VAL A 176 6.85 -10.39 -15.19
CA VAL A 176 7.44 -10.60 -16.51
C VAL A 176 8.89 -10.16 -16.46
N VAL A 177 9.77 -10.97 -17.00
CA VAL A 177 11.15 -10.57 -17.26
C VAL A 177 11.47 -10.77 -18.73
N VAL A 178 12.43 -9.97 -19.22
CA VAL A 178 12.95 -10.18 -20.57
C VAL A 178 14.45 -10.44 -20.47
N VAL A 179 14.90 -11.48 -21.15
CA VAL A 179 16.32 -11.82 -21.18
C VAL A 179 16.89 -11.75 -22.58
N ASN A 180 18.17 -11.38 -22.69
CA ASN A 180 18.85 -11.33 -23.97
C ASN A 180 19.20 -12.75 -24.49
N THR A 181 19.71 -12.83 -25.71
CA THR A 181 20.08 -14.10 -26.36
C THR A 181 21.07 -14.93 -25.52
N LEU A 182 22.06 -14.29 -24.88
CA LEU A 182 23.01 -14.98 -24.01
C LEU A 182 22.34 -15.53 -22.74
N GLY A 183 21.40 -14.78 -22.14
CA GLY A 183 20.63 -15.21 -20.98
C GLY A 183 19.76 -16.44 -21.27
N LEU A 184 19.09 -16.49 -22.43
CA LEU A 184 18.36 -17.68 -22.91
C LEU A 184 19.29 -18.88 -23.07
N LYS A 185 20.44 -18.69 -23.73
CA LYS A 185 21.45 -19.74 -23.97
C LYS A 185 21.98 -20.34 -22.68
N ILE A 186 22.42 -19.52 -21.72
CA ILE A 186 22.94 -19.98 -20.42
C ILE A 186 21.87 -20.75 -19.63
N SER A 187 20.62 -20.29 -19.71
CA SER A 187 19.49 -20.92 -19.04
C SER A 187 19.03 -22.22 -19.74
N GLY A 188 19.50 -22.49 -20.96
CA GLY A 188 19.10 -23.64 -21.75
C GLY A 188 17.66 -23.54 -22.27
N ILE A 189 17.17 -22.30 -22.43
CA ILE A 189 15.81 -22.05 -22.94
C ILE A 189 15.86 -22.04 -24.46
N THR A 190 15.14 -22.99 -25.08
CA THR A 190 15.04 -23.21 -26.53
C THR A 190 13.59 -23.24 -26.97
N ARG A 191 13.36 -23.42 -28.28
CA ARG A 191 12.00 -23.61 -28.83
C ARG A 191 11.27 -24.83 -28.22
N ASP A 192 11.99 -25.82 -27.75
CA ASP A 192 11.42 -27.06 -27.23
C ASP A 192 11.24 -27.04 -25.71
N THR A 193 11.71 -25.97 -25.05
CA THR A 193 11.55 -25.82 -23.60
C THR A 193 10.07 -25.63 -23.26
N PRO A 194 9.49 -26.48 -22.38
CA PRO A 194 8.11 -26.32 -21.98
C PRO A 194 7.93 -25.11 -21.05
N SER A 195 6.80 -24.43 -21.18
CA SER A 195 6.39 -23.40 -20.21
C SER A 195 6.11 -24.02 -18.85
N PRO A 196 6.51 -23.38 -17.74
CA PRO A 196 6.20 -23.87 -16.40
C PRO A 196 4.69 -23.72 -16.08
N PRO A 197 4.18 -24.44 -15.07
CA PRO A 197 2.80 -24.25 -14.60
C PRO A 197 2.53 -22.76 -14.27
N HIS A 198 1.43 -22.23 -14.75
CA HIS A 198 1.05 -20.81 -14.59
C HIS A 198 2.11 -19.81 -15.10
N GLY A 199 3.00 -20.23 -16.00
CA GLY A 199 4.00 -19.40 -16.64
C GLY A 199 4.02 -19.58 -18.15
N GLU A 200 4.77 -18.73 -18.86
CA GLU A 200 4.85 -18.77 -20.32
C GLU A 200 6.21 -18.29 -20.83
N ILE A 201 6.75 -19.03 -21.81
CA ILE A 201 7.87 -18.59 -22.64
C ILE A 201 7.29 -18.09 -23.95
N LEU A 202 7.36 -16.77 -24.20
CA LEU A 202 6.86 -16.20 -25.44
C LEU A 202 7.83 -16.48 -26.58
N LYS A 203 7.26 -16.80 -27.74
CA LYS A 203 8.00 -17.16 -28.95
C LYS A 203 7.65 -16.21 -30.10
N ASP A 204 8.58 -16.05 -31.00
CA ASP A 204 8.38 -15.34 -32.26
C ASP A 204 7.59 -16.21 -33.28
N GLU A 205 7.35 -15.68 -34.48
CA GLU A 205 6.62 -16.36 -35.57
C GLU A 205 7.32 -17.65 -36.04
N ARG A 206 8.62 -17.79 -35.75
CA ARG A 206 9.41 -18.98 -36.09
C ARG A 206 9.42 -20.02 -34.96
N GLY A 207 8.75 -19.72 -33.85
CA GLY A 207 8.73 -20.57 -32.66
C GLY A 207 9.96 -20.44 -31.76
N GLU A 208 10.86 -19.47 -32.03
CA GLU A 208 12.02 -19.23 -31.17
C GLU A 208 11.65 -18.33 -29.99
N PRO A 209 12.20 -18.58 -28.76
CA PRO A 209 11.98 -17.69 -27.63
C PRO A 209 12.42 -16.26 -27.94
N ASN A 210 11.51 -15.27 -27.79
CA ASN A 210 11.78 -13.86 -28.05
C ASN A 210 12.38 -13.10 -26.84
N GLY A 211 12.69 -13.83 -25.77
CA GLY A 211 13.25 -13.31 -24.53
C GLY A 211 12.24 -13.00 -23.44
N ILE A 212 10.96 -12.86 -23.76
CA ILE A 212 9.91 -12.52 -22.78
C ILE A 212 9.48 -13.79 -22.04
N LEU A 213 9.63 -13.76 -20.71
CA LEU A 213 9.27 -14.85 -19.80
C LEU A 213 8.23 -14.33 -18.80
N ARG A 214 7.00 -14.85 -18.85
CA ARG A 214 5.91 -14.52 -17.92
C ARG A 214 5.87 -15.56 -16.82
N ASN A 215 6.00 -15.14 -15.56
CA ASN A 215 6.01 -16.01 -14.40
C ASN A 215 6.87 -17.29 -14.60
N ALA A 216 8.00 -17.13 -15.29
CA ALA A 216 8.91 -18.20 -15.68
C ALA A 216 10.37 -17.92 -15.30
N GLN A 217 10.61 -17.00 -14.36
CA GLN A 217 11.94 -16.63 -13.88
C GLN A 217 12.69 -17.80 -13.27
N SER A 218 11.98 -18.81 -12.75
CA SER A 218 12.56 -20.04 -12.20
C SER A 218 13.36 -20.86 -13.21
N LEU A 219 13.16 -20.62 -14.50
CA LEU A 219 13.94 -21.27 -15.57
C LEU A 219 15.35 -20.67 -15.75
N LEU A 220 15.58 -19.47 -15.21
CA LEU A 220 16.86 -18.77 -15.37
C LEU A 220 17.95 -19.41 -14.53
N LYS A 221 19.11 -19.64 -15.15
CA LYS A 221 20.29 -20.23 -14.50
C LYS A 221 21.39 -19.18 -14.31
N GLY A 222 22.15 -19.34 -13.25
CA GLY A 222 23.28 -18.45 -12.94
C GLY A 222 22.87 -17.00 -12.60
N LEU A 223 21.58 -16.70 -12.63
CA LEU A 223 21.08 -15.43 -12.08
C LEU A 223 21.25 -15.51 -10.56
N ARG A 224 22.28 -14.86 -10.06
CA ARG A 224 22.36 -14.59 -8.64
C ARG A 224 21.48 -13.36 -8.40
N PRO A 225 20.48 -13.41 -7.51
CA PRO A 225 19.86 -12.18 -7.03
C PRO A 225 21.02 -11.27 -6.63
N GLY A 226 21.12 -10.07 -7.22
CA GLY A 226 22.29 -9.18 -7.17
C GLY A 226 23.00 -9.22 -5.85
N ALA A 227 24.32 -9.02 -5.78
CA ALA A 227 25.18 -9.32 -4.63
C ALA A 227 24.38 -9.18 -3.33
N ALA A 228 24.04 -10.32 -2.73
CA ALA A 228 23.00 -10.40 -1.72
C ALA A 228 23.26 -9.33 -0.65
N PHE A 229 22.30 -8.48 -0.40
CA PHE A 229 22.43 -7.51 0.69
C PHE A 229 22.52 -8.28 2.00
N SER A 230 23.50 -7.94 2.82
CA SER A 230 23.59 -8.46 4.17
C SER A 230 22.37 -8.03 5.00
N GLU A 231 22.09 -8.76 6.06
CA GLU A 231 20.99 -8.38 6.98
C GLU A 231 21.17 -6.94 7.48
N GLN A 232 22.39 -6.52 7.78
CA GLN A 232 22.69 -5.16 8.22
C GLN A 232 22.38 -4.10 7.15
N GLU A 233 22.71 -4.38 5.88
CA GLU A 233 22.32 -3.50 4.75
C GLU A 233 20.81 -3.43 4.59
N LYS A 234 20.11 -4.57 4.69
CA LYS A 234 18.63 -4.62 4.63
C LYS A 234 18.00 -3.80 5.76
N LEU A 235 18.48 -3.94 7.00
CA LEU A 235 18.01 -3.15 8.14
C LEU A 235 18.25 -1.65 7.94
N SER A 236 19.43 -1.28 7.45
CA SER A 236 19.80 0.13 7.19
C SER A 236 18.95 0.72 6.06
N ALA A 237 18.71 -0.03 4.99
CA ALA A 237 17.89 0.38 3.86
C ALA A 237 16.41 0.56 4.28
N LEU A 238 15.89 -0.41 5.05
CA LEU A 238 14.53 -0.37 5.57
C LEU A 238 14.31 0.82 6.50
N GLU A 239 15.19 1.02 7.49
CA GLU A 239 15.12 2.16 8.41
C GLU A 239 15.19 3.49 7.66
N LYS A 240 16.12 3.63 6.70
CA LYS A 240 16.25 4.81 5.86
C LYS A 240 14.95 5.11 5.11
N MET A 241 14.37 4.11 4.46
CA MET A 241 13.14 4.30 3.69
C MET A 241 11.96 4.71 4.58
N LEU A 242 11.81 4.06 5.74
CA LEU A 242 10.78 4.42 6.71
C LEU A 242 10.95 5.88 7.22
N ARG A 243 12.18 6.38 7.41
CA ARG A 243 12.44 7.79 7.73
C ARG A 243 12.02 8.73 6.60
N MET A 244 12.30 8.37 5.35
CA MET A 244 11.88 9.16 4.19
C MET A 244 10.35 9.26 4.08
N TYR A 245 9.63 8.19 4.41
CA TYR A 245 8.16 8.23 4.50
C TYR A 245 7.69 9.17 5.62
N LEU A 246 8.33 9.11 6.80
CA LEU A 246 8.02 10.01 7.90
C LEU A 246 8.22 11.48 7.51
N GLU A 247 9.31 11.80 6.81
CA GLU A 247 9.61 13.15 6.31
C GLU A 247 8.59 13.63 5.25
N ALA A 248 7.94 12.69 4.55
CA ALA A 248 6.83 12.98 3.64
C ALA A 248 5.47 13.17 4.35
N GLY A 249 5.42 13.07 5.69
CA GLY A 249 4.22 13.27 6.51
C GLY A 249 3.45 11.98 6.83
N LEU A 250 3.99 10.82 6.46
CA LEU A 250 3.41 9.52 6.80
C LEU A 250 3.84 9.13 8.22
N THR A 251 2.89 8.99 9.14
CA THR A 251 3.16 8.53 10.51
C THR A 251 2.91 7.03 10.68
N SER A 252 2.23 6.43 9.73
CA SER A 252 1.96 5.00 9.68
C SER A 252 1.94 4.49 8.25
N VAL A 253 2.44 3.27 8.05
CA VAL A 253 2.44 2.61 6.75
C VAL A 253 1.91 1.18 6.84
N GLY A 254 1.28 0.71 5.77
CA GLY A 254 0.96 -0.68 5.53
C GLY A 254 2.06 -1.34 4.69
N GLU A 255 2.85 -2.24 5.27
CA GLU A 255 3.71 -3.13 4.49
C GLU A 255 2.83 -4.01 3.60
N GLY A 256 2.98 -3.87 2.30
CA GLY A 256 2.06 -4.40 1.29
C GLY A 256 2.17 -5.89 1.03
N GLY A 257 3.18 -6.56 1.59
CA GLY A 257 3.35 -8.00 1.38
C GLY A 257 4.69 -8.54 1.84
N ALA A 258 4.93 -8.56 3.16
CA ALA A 258 6.16 -9.11 3.73
C ALA A 258 6.13 -10.64 3.79
N ASN A 259 7.22 -11.28 3.38
CA ASN A 259 7.52 -12.68 3.65
C ASN A 259 8.11 -12.86 5.06
N LEU A 260 8.37 -14.12 5.48
CA LEU A 260 8.89 -14.41 6.83
C LEU A 260 10.27 -13.79 7.13
N GLU A 261 11.14 -13.64 6.13
CA GLU A 261 12.44 -13.00 6.30
C GLU A 261 12.26 -11.49 6.55
N GLU A 262 11.43 -10.85 5.75
CA GLU A 262 11.14 -9.42 5.88
C GLU A 262 10.45 -9.09 7.20
N ILE A 263 9.50 -9.92 7.65
CA ILE A 263 8.85 -9.76 8.96
C ILE A 263 9.89 -9.68 10.08
N ARG A 264 10.90 -10.58 10.08
CA ARG A 264 11.98 -10.58 11.09
C ARG A 264 12.78 -9.28 11.11
N LEU A 265 12.97 -8.61 9.98
CA LEU A 265 13.65 -7.31 9.94
C LEU A 265 12.84 -6.23 10.66
N TYR A 266 11.52 -6.20 10.48
CA TYR A 266 10.65 -5.28 11.21
C TYR A 266 10.64 -5.58 12.72
N GLU A 267 10.53 -6.85 13.10
CA GLU A 267 10.59 -7.29 14.50
C GLU A 267 11.92 -6.87 15.15
N LYS A 268 13.04 -7.01 14.43
CA LYS A 268 14.36 -6.60 14.90
C LYS A 268 14.46 -5.08 15.07
N LEU A 269 14.03 -4.28 14.09
CA LEU A 269 14.00 -2.81 14.22
C LEU A 269 13.14 -2.37 15.40
N LYS A 270 11.99 -3.04 15.62
CA LYS A 270 11.14 -2.78 16.77
C LYS A 270 11.84 -3.10 18.10
N ALA A 271 12.44 -4.28 18.22
CA ALA A 271 13.16 -4.71 19.44
C ALA A 271 14.32 -3.75 19.78
N GLU A 272 15.00 -3.22 18.77
CA GLU A 272 16.07 -2.24 18.90
C GLU A 272 15.55 -0.78 19.05
N LYS A 273 14.22 -0.55 19.10
CA LYS A 273 13.56 0.77 19.15
C LYS A 273 13.97 1.72 18.00
N ARG A 274 14.20 1.16 16.84
CA ARG A 274 14.65 1.85 15.62
C ARG A 274 13.55 2.06 14.59
N LEU A 275 12.31 1.60 14.82
CA LEU A 275 11.19 1.90 13.92
C LEU A 275 10.90 3.40 13.95
N PRO A 276 11.07 4.12 12.81
CA PRO A 276 10.88 5.57 12.78
C PRO A 276 9.40 5.98 12.73
N LEU A 277 8.51 5.07 12.33
CA LEU A 277 7.07 5.26 12.22
C LEU A 277 6.33 3.95 12.50
N ARG A 278 4.99 4.01 12.55
CA ARG A 278 4.16 2.82 12.82
C ARG A 278 3.98 1.97 11.57
N VAL A 279 4.12 0.65 11.72
CA VAL A 279 4.02 -0.31 10.62
C VAL A 279 2.91 -1.32 10.88
N VAL A 280 2.08 -1.56 9.87
CA VAL A 280 1.10 -2.66 9.87
C VAL A 280 1.48 -3.63 8.76
N ILE A 281 1.84 -4.85 9.14
CA ILE A 281 2.33 -5.87 8.22
C ILE A 281 1.18 -6.62 7.57
N THR A 282 1.21 -6.75 6.26
CA THR A 282 0.44 -7.72 5.50
C THR A 282 1.35 -8.93 5.22
N TRP A 283 1.01 -10.09 5.78
CA TRP A 283 1.79 -11.30 5.55
C TRP A 283 1.47 -11.91 4.20
N TRP A 284 2.47 -11.94 3.33
CA TRP A 284 2.36 -12.50 1.98
C TRP A 284 2.90 -13.92 1.89
N VAL A 285 2.18 -14.79 1.18
CA VAL A 285 2.64 -16.13 0.82
C VAL A 285 2.56 -16.37 -0.69
N ASN A 286 3.55 -17.08 -1.21
CA ASN A 286 3.58 -17.49 -2.62
C ASN A 286 2.61 -18.65 -2.85
N VAL A 287 1.46 -18.38 -3.47
CA VAL A 287 0.42 -19.37 -3.77
C VAL A 287 0.88 -20.44 -4.78
N GLY A 288 1.98 -20.25 -5.49
CA GLY A 288 2.57 -21.25 -6.40
C GLY A 288 3.14 -22.48 -5.69
N ARG A 289 3.42 -22.40 -4.38
CA ARG A 289 3.95 -23.51 -3.57
C ARG A 289 2.90 -24.63 -3.38
N PRO A 290 3.32 -25.88 -3.03
CA PRO A 290 2.39 -26.97 -2.74
C PRO A 290 1.36 -26.61 -1.67
N LEU A 291 0.10 -27.04 -1.85
CA LEU A 291 -1.01 -26.66 -0.96
C LEU A 291 -0.79 -27.11 0.49
N ASP A 292 -0.28 -28.34 0.69
CA ASP A 292 -0.05 -28.89 2.04
C ASP A 292 1.02 -28.11 2.80
N ASP A 293 2.07 -27.62 2.12
CA ASP A 293 3.10 -26.80 2.73
C ASP A 293 2.55 -25.44 3.12
N LEU A 294 1.76 -24.81 2.24
CA LEU A 294 1.10 -23.52 2.51
C LEU A 294 0.16 -23.61 3.70
N THR A 295 -0.74 -24.61 3.72
CA THR A 295 -1.72 -24.74 4.79
C THR A 295 -1.06 -25.09 6.12
N ARG A 296 0.02 -25.86 6.11
CA ARG A 296 0.83 -26.14 7.31
C ARG A 296 1.47 -24.85 7.85
N GLU A 297 2.13 -24.07 6.99
CA GLU A 297 2.75 -22.80 7.37
C GLU A 297 1.72 -21.82 7.93
N ILE A 298 0.58 -21.66 7.26
CA ILE A 298 -0.50 -20.78 7.69
C ILE A 298 -1.03 -21.18 9.09
N ARG A 299 -1.25 -22.48 9.31
CA ARG A 299 -1.75 -22.98 10.61
C ARG A 299 -0.74 -22.87 11.74
N SER A 300 0.56 -22.92 11.45
CA SER A 300 1.65 -22.82 12.41
C SER A 300 2.14 -21.39 12.65
N ALA A 301 1.68 -20.40 11.86
CA ALA A 301 2.10 -19.01 12.02
C ALA A 301 1.80 -18.51 13.43
N PRO A 302 2.77 -17.84 14.10
CA PRO A 302 2.58 -17.37 15.48
C PRO A 302 1.70 -16.12 15.56
N TRP A 303 1.43 -15.47 14.44
CA TRP A 303 0.67 -14.22 14.36
C TRP A 303 -0.73 -14.43 13.78
N THR A 304 -1.60 -13.45 14.02
CA THR A 304 -2.90 -13.28 13.35
C THR A 304 -3.25 -11.79 13.25
N THR A 305 -4.37 -11.48 12.60
CA THR A 305 -4.84 -10.10 12.45
C THR A 305 -4.99 -9.42 13.81
N ASN A 306 -4.51 -8.17 13.88
CA ASN A 306 -4.58 -7.28 15.03
C ASN A 306 -3.61 -7.61 16.18
N GLU A 307 -2.76 -8.62 16.05
CA GLU A 307 -1.68 -8.87 17.00
C GLU A 307 -0.53 -7.88 16.84
N GLY A 308 0.16 -7.60 17.95
CA GLY A 308 1.23 -6.60 18.03
C GLY A 308 0.86 -5.43 18.94
N ASP A 309 1.46 -4.28 18.70
CA ASP A 309 1.22 -3.04 19.45
C ASP A 309 1.04 -1.84 18.52
N ASP A 310 1.09 -0.61 19.09
CA ASP A 310 0.90 0.62 18.33
C ASP A 310 2.05 0.91 17.33
N TRP A 311 3.21 0.23 17.45
CA TRP A 311 4.37 0.43 16.57
C TRP A 311 4.51 -0.60 15.47
N LEU A 312 4.23 -1.86 15.77
CA LEU A 312 4.29 -2.96 14.81
C LEU A 312 3.11 -3.90 15.06
N LYS A 313 2.25 -4.02 14.07
CA LYS A 313 1.01 -4.79 14.13
C LYS A 313 0.85 -5.66 12.89
N PHE A 314 0.21 -6.82 13.02
CA PHE A 314 -0.19 -7.65 11.89
C PHE A 314 -1.61 -7.27 11.41
N GLY A 315 -1.73 -6.96 10.13
CA GLY A 315 -2.98 -6.53 9.49
C GLY A 315 -3.71 -7.67 8.79
N ALA A 316 -3.24 -8.08 7.62
CA ALA A 316 -3.91 -9.05 6.78
C ALA A 316 -2.98 -10.17 6.29
N PHE A 317 -3.59 -11.27 5.87
CA PHE A 317 -2.96 -12.33 5.08
C PHE A 317 -3.18 -12.05 3.59
N LYS A 318 -2.14 -12.16 2.76
CA LYS A 318 -2.16 -11.82 1.34
C LYS A 318 -1.69 -12.96 0.46
N VAL A 319 -2.40 -13.17 -0.65
CA VAL A 319 -1.92 -13.90 -1.83
C VAL A 319 -2.11 -13.05 -3.10
N ASN A 320 -1.41 -13.43 -4.17
CA ASN A 320 -1.63 -12.81 -5.48
C ASN A 320 -2.57 -13.69 -6.30
N PHE A 321 -3.66 -13.12 -6.80
CA PHE A 321 -4.57 -13.80 -7.71
C PHE A 321 -4.08 -13.70 -9.15
N ASP A 322 -3.63 -12.52 -9.54
CA ASP A 322 -3.15 -12.24 -10.89
C ASP A 322 -1.87 -11.41 -10.91
N GLY A 323 -1.43 -11.07 -12.10
CA GLY A 323 -0.27 -10.20 -12.31
C GLY A 323 -0.63 -8.74 -12.55
N GLY A 324 0.30 -7.99 -13.17
CA GLY A 324 0.21 -6.55 -13.34
C GLY A 324 -0.48 -6.10 -14.63
N MET A 325 -1.29 -5.06 -14.53
CA MET A 325 -1.92 -4.40 -15.69
C MET A 325 -0.89 -3.70 -16.58
N THR A 326 0.20 -3.21 -15.99
CA THR A 326 1.29 -2.50 -16.70
C THR A 326 2.16 -3.42 -17.57
N ILE A 327 2.05 -4.72 -17.36
CA ILE A 327 2.82 -5.77 -18.04
C ILE A 327 1.93 -6.81 -18.74
N GLY A 328 0.62 -6.56 -18.78
CA GLY A 328 -0.33 -7.39 -19.50
C GLY A 328 -0.63 -8.75 -18.87
N THR A 329 -0.36 -8.95 -17.58
CA THR A 329 -0.63 -10.21 -16.88
C THR A 329 -1.80 -10.11 -15.89
N ALA A 330 -2.38 -8.95 -15.67
CA ALA A 330 -3.64 -8.79 -14.93
C ALA A 330 -4.75 -9.58 -15.62
N TYR A 331 -5.46 -10.44 -14.88
CA TYR A 331 -6.50 -11.34 -15.44
C TYR A 331 -7.82 -10.57 -15.63
N GLN A 332 -8.08 -10.20 -16.90
CA GLN A 332 -9.20 -9.36 -17.31
C GLN A 332 -10.49 -10.16 -17.56
N ARG A 333 -11.65 -9.49 -17.55
CA ARG A 333 -12.94 -10.05 -17.97
C ARG A 333 -12.96 -10.34 -19.47
N GLN A 334 -12.25 -9.52 -20.27
CA GLN A 334 -12.16 -9.60 -21.72
C GLN A 334 -10.69 -9.68 -22.16
N PRO A 335 -10.39 -10.17 -23.36
CA PRO A 335 -9.05 -10.15 -23.93
C PRO A 335 -8.49 -8.72 -24.03
N TYR A 336 -7.16 -8.60 -24.02
CA TYR A 336 -6.44 -7.32 -24.07
C TYR A 336 -6.59 -6.55 -25.39
N GLY A 337 -7.14 -7.14 -26.43
CA GLY A 337 -7.32 -6.46 -27.73
C GLY A 337 -6.00 -6.27 -28.52
N PRO A 338 -6.08 -5.68 -29.72
CA PRO A 338 -4.93 -5.57 -30.64
C PRO A 338 -3.78 -4.74 -30.08
N PHE A 339 -4.08 -3.55 -29.54
CA PHE A 339 -3.03 -2.66 -28.99
C PHE A 339 -2.37 -3.27 -27.75
N GLY A 340 -3.16 -3.91 -26.87
CA GLY A 340 -2.61 -4.60 -25.70
C GLY A 340 -1.71 -5.76 -26.09
N ARG A 341 -2.05 -6.51 -27.14
CA ARG A 341 -1.18 -7.55 -27.68
C ARG A 341 0.16 -6.99 -28.16
N GLN A 342 0.13 -5.88 -28.91
CA GLN A 342 1.34 -5.21 -29.39
C GLN A 342 2.18 -4.68 -28.21
N LEU A 343 1.55 -4.00 -27.25
CA LEU A 343 2.23 -3.41 -26.09
C LEU A 343 2.94 -4.47 -25.24
N TYR A 344 2.30 -5.62 -25.00
CA TYR A 344 2.79 -6.64 -24.09
C TYR A 344 3.43 -7.86 -24.79
N GLY A 345 3.57 -7.82 -26.11
CA GLY A 345 4.14 -8.92 -26.90
C GLY A 345 3.29 -10.19 -26.91
N LYS A 346 1.96 -10.07 -26.79
CA LYS A 346 1.03 -11.20 -26.77
C LYS A 346 0.70 -11.68 -28.18
N THR A 347 0.70 -12.99 -28.40
CA THR A 347 0.35 -13.62 -29.68
C THR A 347 -1.08 -14.15 -29.72
N ASP A 348 -1.59 -14.67 -28.59
CA ASP A 348 -2.96 -15.19 -28.49
C ASP A 348 -3.99 -14.04 -28.48
N PRO A 349 -4.94 -13.99 -29.44
CA PRO A 349 -6.00 -13.00 -29.44
C PRO A 349 -6.99 -13.12 -28.27
N ASN A 350 -7.04 -14.28 -27.61
CA ASN A 350 -7.91 -14.54 -26.49
C ASN A 350 -7.23 -14.37 -25.13
N ASP A 351 -5.94 -13.96 -25.11
CA ASP A 351 -5.19 -13.76 -23.88
C ASP A 351 -5.85 -12.68 -23.00
N ARG A 352 -6.24 -13.08 -21.81
CA ARG A 352 -6.89 -12.25 -20.77
C ARG A 352 -5.98 -11.95 -19.59
N GLY A 353 -4.71 -12.36 -19.58
CA GLY A 353 -3.81 -12.34 -18.43
C GLY A 353 -3.70 -13.70 -17.75
N GLN A 354 -3.14 -13.73 -16.55
CA GLN A 354 -2.79 -14.98 -15.87
C GLN A 354 -3.31 -15.01 -14.43
N LEU A 355 -3.89 -16.13 -14.02
CA LEU A 355 -4.11 -16.48 -12.61
C LEU A 355 -2.90 -17.31 -12.12
N PHE A 356 -2.49 -17.13 -10.87
CA PHE A 356 -1.32 -17.80 -10.30
C PHE A 356 -1.66 -19.12 -9.59
N ALA A 357 -2.94 -19.42 -9.43
CA ALA A 357 -3.42 -20.69 -8.90
C ALA A 357 -4.84 -21.00 -9.41
N THR A 358 -5.33 -22.21 -9.12
CA THR A 358 -6.71 -22.58 -9.42
C THR A 358 -7.69 -22.00 -8.38
N PRO A 359 -8.97 -21.82 -8.72
CA PRO A 359 -10.00 -21.35 -7.78
C PRO A 359 -10.07 -22.18 -6.49
N GLU A 360 -9.96 -23.49 -6.60
CA GLU A 360 -10.01 -24.42 -5.46
C GLU A 360 -8.83 -24.20 -4.51
N LYS A 361 -7.64 -23.91 -5.06
CA LYS A 361 -6.44 -23.65 -4.27
C LYS A 361 -6.55 -22.33 -3.52
N TYR A 362 -7.06 -21.26 -4.16
CA TYR A 362 -7.32 -19.99 -3.47
C TYR A 362 -8.30 -20.17 -2.32
N LEU A 363 -9.40 -20.90 -2.54
CA LEU A 363 -10.39 -21.16 -1.51
C LEU A 363 -9.79 -21.96 -0.34
N ALA A 364 -8.98 -22.98 -0.60
CA ALA A 364 -8.34 -23.78 0.44
C ALA A 364 -7.35 -22.97 1.27
N VAL A 365 -6.52 -22.15 0.63
CA VAL A 365 -5.54 -21.28 1.28
C VAL A 365 -6.24 -20.22 2.15
N PHE A 366 -7.26 -19.56 1.62
CA PHE A 366 -8.02 -18.57 2.37
C PHE A 366 -8.83 -19.16 3.52
N ARG A 367 -9.37 -20.39 3.35
CA ARG A 367 -10.03 -21.10 4.45
C ARG A 367 -9.05 -21.35 5.61
N ALA A 368 -7.84 -21.84 5.32
CA ALA A 368 -6.82 -22.06 6.34
C ALA A 368 -6.41 -20.76 7.06
N ALA A 369 -6.24 -19.66 6.34
CA ALA A 369 -5.91 -18.36 6.93
C ALA A 369 -7.06 -17.83 7.80
N ARG A 370 -8.30 -17.96 7.33
CA ARG A 370 -9.49 -17.55 8.07
C ARG A 370 -9.71 -18.38 9.36
N GLU A 371 -9.45 -19.69 9.31
CA GLU A 371 -9.51 -20.56 10.52
C GLU A 371 -8.58 -20.04 11.60
N ARG A 372 -7.47 -19.42 11.24
CA ARG A 372 -6.52 -18.75 12.15
C ARG A 372 -6.94 -17.35 12.60
N GLY A 373 -8.01 -16.79 12.04
CA GLY A 373 -8.50 -15.45 12.40
C GLY A 373 -7.92 -14.31 11.54
N TRP A 374 -7.29 -14.62 10.40
CA TRP A 374 -6.76 -13.60 9.52
C TRP A 374 -7.86 -12.82 8.77
N SER A 375 -7.70 -11.50 8.67
CA SER A 375 -8.27 -10.68 7.60
C SER A 375 -7.65 -11.13 6.28
N LEU A 376 -8.47 -11.32 5.25
CA LEU A 376 -8.00 -11.84 3.96
C LEU A 376 -7.83 -10.72 2.95
N SER A 377 -6.73 -10.73 2.23
CA SER A 377 -6.49 -9.77 1.15
C SER A 377 -5.87 -10.46 -0.07
N ALA A 378 -6.08 -9.85 -1.22
CA ALA A 378 -5.47 -10.33 -2.45
C ALA A 378 -5.02 -9.18 -3.33
N HIS A 379 -3.84 -9.37 -3.97
CA HIS A 379 -3.49 -8.62 -5.15
C HIS A 379 -4.46 -8.98 -6.27
N THR A 380 -5.22 -8.01 -6.76
CA THR A 380 -6.18 -8.17 -7.85
C THR A 380 -6.18 -6.91 -8.71
N GLN A 381 -5.55 -6.98 -9.86
CA GLN A 381 -5.57 -5.86 -10.80
C GLN A 381 -6.62 -6.03 -11.89
N GLY A 382 -6.73 -7.21 -12.49
CA GLY A 382 -7.70 -7.47 -13.54
C GLY A 382 -9.12 -7.73 -13.04
N GLY A 383 -10.10 -7.33 -13.82
CA GLY A 383 -11.51 -7.50 -13.45
C GLY A 383 -11.94 -8.96 -13.27
N GLY A 384 -11.36 -9.91 -14.02
CA GLY A 384 -11.59 -11.33 -13.83
C GLY A 384 -11.02 -11.86 -12.51
N ALA A 385 -9.87 -11.33 -12.05
CA ALA A 385 -9.31 -11.68 -10.75
C ALA A 385 -10.16 -11.12 -9.60
N VAL A 386 -10.70 -9.89 -9.77
CA VAL A 386 -11.68 -9.31 -8.82
C VAL A 386 -12.89 -10.21 -8.67
N ASP A 387 -13.47 -10.67 -9.79
CA ASP A 387 -14.65 -11.54 -9.77
C ASP A 387 -14.36 -12.86 -9.06
N LEU A 388 -13.21 -13.50 -9.35
CA LEU A 388 -12.79 -14.75 -8.71
C LEU A 388 -12.52 -14.58 -7.21
N PHE A 389 -11.90 -13.46 -6.80
CA PHE A 389 -11.73 -13.16 -5.38
C PHE A 389 -13.11 -13.08 -4.69
N LEU A 390 -14.04 -12.33 -5.28
CA LEU A 390 -15.38 -12.19 -4.71
C LEU A 390 -16.14 -13.52 -4.65
N GLU A 391 -16.01 -14.40 -5.66
CA GLU A 391 -16.56 -15.76 -5.65
C GLU A 391 -15.97 -16.59 -4.50
N THR A 392 -14.65 -16.50 -4.30
CA THR A 392 -13.95 -17.15 -3.18
C THR A 392 -14.46 -16.64 -1.84
N MET A 393 -14.63 -15.32 -1.69
CA MET A 393 -15.13 -14.72 -0.46
C MET A 393 -16.60 -15.08 -0.19
N GLU A 394 -17.43 -15.15 -1.21
CA GLU A 394 -18.83 -15.62 -1.10
C GLU A 394 -18.92 -17.08 -0.66
N ALA A 395 -18.00 -17.94 -1.14
CA ALA A 395 -17.94 -19.33 -0.69
C ALA A 395 -17.60 -19.39 0.81
N LEU A 396 -16.65 -18.60 1.26
CA LEU A 396 -16.29 -18.50 2.69
C LEU A 396 -17.41 -17.86 3.52
N ASP A 397 -18.10 -16.86 3.01
CA ASP A 397 -19.19 -16.15 3.73
C ASP A 397 -20.35 -17.11 4.04
N ARG A 398 -20.66 -18.04 3.13
CA ARG A 398 -21.66 -19.11 3.36
C ARG A 398 -21.30 -20.03 4.54
N GLU A 399 -20.01 -20.22 4.80
CA GLU A 399 -19.55 -21.04 5.94
C GLU A 399 -19.66 -20.25 7.26
N ARG A 400 -19.27 -18.98 7.24
CA ARG A 400 -19.32 -18.05 8.36
C ARG A 400 -19.20 -16.61 7.83
N PRO A 401 -19.95 -15.61 8.32
CA PRO A 401 -19.86 -14.23 7.87
C PRO A 401 -18.45 -13.67 7.86
N ILE A 402 -18.06 -13.02 6.74
CA ILE A 402 -16.72 -12.44 6.57
C ILE A 402 -16.65 -10.95 6.85
N ALA A 403 -17.78 -10.23 6.84
CA ALA A 403 -17.80 -8.79 7.03
C ALA A 403 -17.02 -8.30 8.29
N PRO A 404 -17.05 -8.99 9.45
CA PRO A 404 -16.27 -8.59 10.61
C PRO A 404 -14.75 -8.66 10.41
N THR A 405 -14.27 -9.41 9.39
CA THR A 405 -12.83 -9.59 9.14
C THR A 405 -12.18 -8.40 8.45
N ARG A 406 -12.96 -7.44 7.94
CA ARG A 406 -12.49 -6.28 7.16
C ARG A 406 -11.54 -6.68 6.03
N SER A 407 -11.84 -7.82 5.39
CA SER A 407 -11.08 -8.30 4.24
C SER A 407 -11.12 -7.27 3.11
N HIS A 408 -10.10 -7.22 2.28
CA HIS A 408 -10.00 -6.16 1.27
C HIS A 408 -9.32 -6.62 -0.02
N LEU A 409 -9.68 -5.96 -1.11
CA LEU A 409 -9.01 -6.05 -2.40
C LEU A 409 -7.85 -5.06 -2.44
N ILE A 410 -6.65 -5.53 -2.73
CA ILE A 410 -5.49 -4.70 -3.01
C ILE A 410 -5.50 -4.36 -4.49
N HIS A 411 -5.23 -3.10 -4.82
CA HIS A 411 -5.39 -2.43 -6.09
C HIS A 411 -6.84 -2.26 -6.53
N ALA A 412 -7.62 -3.35 -6.62
CA ALA A 412 -9.03 -3.29 -7.02
C ALA A 412 -9.24 -2.44 -8.30
N SER A 413 -8.31 -2.57 -9.28
CA SER A 413 -8.14 -1.59 -10.35
C SER A 413 -9.30 -1.57 -11.35
N PHE A 414 -9.68 -2.74 -11.89
CA PHE A 414 -10.74 -2.86 -12.89
C PHE A 414 -12.01 -3.42 -12.27
N GLN A 415 -12.93 -2.56 -11.96
CA GLN A 415 -14.18 -2.90 -11.29
C GLN A 415 -15.38 -3.10 -12.25
N SER A 416 -16.52 -3.33 -11.67
CA SER A 416 -17.84 -3.26 -12.30
C SER A 416 -18.89 -2.90 -11.25
N PRO A 417 -20.05 -2.37 -11.63
CA PRO A 417 -21.14 -2.13 -10.69
C PRO A 417 -21.52 -3.36 -9.87
N GLN A 418 -21.52 -4.55 -10.51
CA GLN A 418 -21.82 -5.82 -9.87
C GLN A 418 -20.77 -6.20 -8.82
N ALA A 419 -19.48 -6.04 -9.15
CA ALA A 419 -18.39 -6.31 -8.21
C ALA A 419 -18.45 -5.37 -7.00
N ILE A 420 -18.68 -4.06 -7.22
CA ILE A 420 -18.83 -3.07 -6.14
C ILE A 420 -20.01 -3.42 -5.21
N ALA A 421 -21.14 -3.81 -5.77
CA ALA A 421 -22.31 -4.24 -4.99
C ALA A 421 -22.00 -5.50 -4.14
N ARG A 422 -21.24 -6.46 -4.69
CA ARG A 422 -20.78 -7.64 -3.95
C ARG A 422 -19.81 -7.27 -2.83
N MET A 423 -18.85 -6.36 -3.08
CA MET A 423 -17.95 -5.84 -2.05
C MET A 423 -18.73 -5.23 -0.88
N LYS A 424 -19.73 -4.38 -1.17
CA LYS A 424 -20.57 -3.79 -0.12
C LYS A 424 -21.29 -4.84 0.69
N ARG A 425 -21.96 -5.80 0.03
CA ARG A 425 -22.70 -6.88 0.70
C ARG A 425 -21.80 -7.73 1.61
N LEU A 426 -20.58 -7.99 1.20
CA LEU A 426 -19.61 -8.80 1.93
C LEU A 426 -18.77 -8.00 2.95
N GLY A 427 -18.91 -6.68 3.02
CA GLY A 427 -18.11 -5.82 3.88
C GLY A 427 -16.62 -5.76 3.47
N ILE A 428 -16.33 -5.98 2.18
CA ILE A 428 -14.97 -5.94 1.63
C ILE A 428 -14.59 -4.50 1.30
N ALA A 429 -13.42 -4.06 1.77
CA ALA A 429 -12.86 -2.75 1.49
C ALA A 429 -12.02 -2.74 0.19
N ALA A 430 -11.76 -1.53 -0.34
CA ALA A 430 -10.83 -1.31 -1.43
C ALA A 430 -9.55 -0.64 -0.90
N ASP A 431 -8.39 -1.19 -1.26
CA ASP A 431 -7.07 -0.61 -0.98
C ASP A 431 -6.51 -0.12 -2.32
N VAL A 432 -6.56 1.20 -2.57
CA VAL A 432 -6.37 1.79 -3.89
C VAL A 432 -5.11 2.65 -3.98
N GLN A 433 -4.41 2.55 -5.12
CA GLN A 433 -3.17 3.27 -5.38
C GLN A 433 -3.35 4.19 -6.58
N ALA A 434 -3.69 5.45 -6.30
CA ALA A 434 -4.02 6.44 -7.31
C ALA A 434 -2.87 6.72 -8.30
N ALA A 435 -1.61 6.51 -7.90
CA ALA A 435 -0.44 6.69 -8.75
C ALA A 435 -0.50 5.88 -10.06
N TRP A 436 -1.10 4.69 -10.04
CA TRP A 436 -1.28 3.87 -11.24
C TRP A 436 -2.19 4.54 -12.28
N LEU A 437 -3.26 5.23 -11.84
CA LEU A 437 -4.10 6.00 -12.76
C LEU A 437 -3.30 7.13 -13.41
N HIS A 438 -2.54 7.86 -12.61
CA HIS A 438 -1.75 8.99 -13.09
C HIS A 438 -0.67 8.55 -14.08
N CYS A 439 0.13 7.56 -13.72
CA CYS A 439 1.29 7.15 -14.49
C CYS A 439 0.93 6.31 -15.73
N ASP A 440 -0.03 5.41 -15.61
CA ASP A 440 -0.28 4.37 -16.61
C ASP A 440 -1.61 4.54 -17.37
N GLY A 441 -2.51 5.40 -16.85
CA GLY A 441 -3.80 5.68 -17.45
C GLY A 441 -3.75 5.97 -18.96
N PRO A 442 -2.83 6.82 -19.45
CA PRO A 442 -2.73 7.12 -20.89
C PRO A 442 -2.38 5.92 -21.78
N ALA A 443 -1.57 4.97 -21.27
CA ALA A 443 -1.25 3.76 -22.00
C ALA A 443 -2.41 2.76 -21.94
N LEU A 444 -3.04 2.63 -20.78
CA LEU A 444 -4.19 1.74 -20.56
C LEU A 444 -5.42 2.19 -21.35
N GLU A 445 -5.61 3.51 -21.53
CA GLU A 445 -6.67 4.03 -22.40
C GLU A 445 -6.49 3.56 -23.86
N LYS A 446 -5.26 3.46 -24.36
CA LYS A 446 -5.00 2.88 -25.67
C LYS A 446 -5.28 1.37 -25.73
N VAL A 447 -5.09 0.67 -24.59
CA VAL A 447 -5.35 -0.78 -24.50
C VAL A 447 -6.84 -1.10 -24.45
N PHE A 448 -7.58 -0.39 -23.60
CA PHE A 448 -8.96 -0.73 -23.25
C PHE A 448 -10.00 0.24 -23.81
N GLY A 449 -9.55 1.38 -24.37
CA GLY A 449 -10.43 2.51 -24.74
C GLY A 449 -10.90 3.30 -23.52
N TYR A 450 -11.40 4.54 -23.77
CA TYR A 450 -11.90 5.40 -22.69
C TYR A 450 -13.02 4.72 -21.91
N ASP A 451 -14.04 4.19 -22.58
CA ASP A 451 -15.18 3.51 -21.95
C ASP A 451 -14.75 2.23 -21.19
N GLY A 452 -13.72 1.52 -21.67
CA GLY A 452 -13.16 0.35 -20.99
C GLY A 452 -12.52 0.69 -19.65
N LEU A 453 -12.16 1.95 -19.42
CA LEU A 453 -11.65 2.46 -18.14
C LEU A 453 -12.72 3.09 -17.25
N ARG A 454 -14.02 3.00 -17.59
CA ARG A 454 -15.12 3.62 -16.82
C ARG A 454 -15.06 3.28 -15.31
N TYR A 455 -14.71 2.07 -14.98
CA TYR A 455 -14.57 1.61 -13.59
C TYR A 455 -13.10 1.31 -13.23
N PHE A 456 -12.17 2.09 -13.77
CA PHE A 456 -10.76 2.03 -13.40
C PHE A 456 -10.49 2.96 -12.21
N PHE A 457 -10.18 2.39 -11.05
CA PHE A 457 -10.11 3.08 -9.76
C PHE A 457 -11.35 3.97 -9.52
N PRO A 458 -12.55 3.39 -9.40
CA PRO A 458 -13.81 4.12 -9.36
C PRO A 458 -14.13 4.62 -7.95
N LEU A 459 -13.43 5.66 -7.50
CA LEU A 459 -13.49 6.14 -6.11
C LEU A 459 -14.89 6.62 -5.72
N ARG A 460 -15.54 7.41 -6.57
CA ARG A 460 -16.90 7.89 -6.32
C ARG A 460 -17.89 6.73 -6.24
N SER A 461 -17.81 5.80 -7.18
CA SER A 461 -18.69 4.61 -7.21
C SER A 461 -18.53 3.75 -5.95
N TYR A 462 -17.31 3.60 -5.41
CA TYR A 462 -17.08 2.92 -4.14
C TYR A 462 -17.80 3.64 -2.98
N LEU A 463 -17.58 4.96 -2.87
CA LEU A 463 -18.16 5.76 -1.78
C LEU A 463 -19.69 5.78 -1.83
N ASP A 464 -20.27 5.96 -3.01
CA ASP A 464 -21.72 5.95 -3.21
C ASP A 464 -22.36 4.60 -2.84
N ALA A 465 -21.64 3.50 -3.09
CA ALA A 465 -22.03 2.18 -2.63
C ALA A 465 -21.78 1.95 -1.13
N GLY A 466 -21.02 2.83 -0.45
CA GLY A 466 -20.64 2.69 0.95
C GLY A 466 -19.52 1.64 1.16
N VAL A 467 -18.65 1.44 0.18
CA VAL A 467 -17.42 0.65 0.31
C VAL A 467 -16.32 1.54 0.90
N VAL A 468 -15.66 1.07 1.95
CA VAL A 468 -14.54 1.79 2.56
C VAL A 468 -13.33 1.74 1.63
N ILE A 469 -12.67 2.90 1.45
CA ILE A 469 -11.46 3.04 0.64
C ILE A 469 -10.28 3.38 1.55
N ALA A 470 -9.17 2.65 1.43
CA ALA A 470 -7.88 3.04 1.97
C ALA A 470 -6.96 3.44 0.82
N GLY A 471 -6.28 4.59 0.95
CA GLY A 471 -5.34 5.11 -0.03
C GLY A 471 -3.91 4.67 0.26
N GLY A 472 -3.16 4.34 -0.79
CA GLY A 472 -1.76 3.98 -0.71
C GLY A 472 -1.01 4.35 -1.99
N SER A 473 0.31 4.19 -1.98
CA SER A 473 1.16 4.50 -3.13
C SER A 473 1.54 3.28 -3.95
N ASP A 474 1.62 2.12 -3.33
CA ASP A 474 2.31 0.94 -3.88
C ASP A 474 3.77 1.25 -4.24
N HIS A 475 4.40 2.11 -3.42
CA HIS A 475 5.80 2.47 -3.63
C HIS A 475 6.71 1.27 -3.43
N MET A 476 7.61 1.05 -4.39
CA MET A 476 8.54 -0.08 -4.36
C MET A 476 9.94 0.27 -4.89
N ILE A 477 10.12 1.37 -5.62
CA ILE A 477 11.41 1.69 -6.28
C ILE A 477 11.57 3.21 -6.40
N GLY A 478 12.74 3.71 -5.95
CA GLY A 478 13.16 5.09 -6.05
C GLY A 478 13.03 5.86 -4.74
N TYR A 479 14.00 6.75 -4.45
CA TYR A 479 14.01 7.55 -3.22
C TYR A 479 13.26 8.87 -3.33
N ASP A 480 13.13 9.43 -4.54
CA ASP A 480 12.42 10.69 -4.72
C ASP A 480 10.90 10.49 -4.58
N LYS A 481 10.30 11.10 -3.56
CA LYS A 481 8.88 10.95 -3.23
C LYS A 481 7.93 11.29 -4.38
N ASN A 482 8.37 12.13 -5.35
CA ASN A 482 7.57 12.61 -6.48
C ASN A 482 7.91 11.92 -7.80
N ARG A 483 9.10 11.27 -7.90
CA ARG A 483 9.63 10.68 -9.14
C ARG A 483 9.88 9.18 -9.05
N ALA A 484 9.70 8.59 -7.88
CA ALA A 484 9.71 7.14 -7.71
C ALA A 484 8.77 6.48 -8.74
N ILE A 485 9.00 5.22 -9.04
CA ILE A 485 8.13 4.47 -9.98
C ILE A 485 6.66 4.64 -9.62
N ASN A 486 6.33 4.51 -8.32
CA ASN A 486 5.06 4.96 -7.77
C ASN A 486 5.36 6.00 -6.69
N PRO A 487 5.06 7.29 -6.94
CA PRO A 487 5.30 8.34 -5.97
C PRO A 487 4.63 8.06 -4.62
N TYR A 488 5.42 8.15 -3.53
CA TYR A 488 4.91 7.95 -2.18
C TYR A 488 4.57 9.27 -1.45
N ASN A 489 4.63 10.41 -2.15
CA ASN A 489 4.10 11.66 -1.63
C ASN A 489 2.58 11.53 -1.44
N PRO A 490 2.05 11.53 -0.20
CA PRO A 490 0.62 11.34 0.03
C PRO A 490 -0.23 12.45 -0.60
N PHE A 491 0.30 13.66 -0.70
CA PHE A 491 -0.39 14.78 -1.34
C PHE A 491 -0.53 14.59 -2.86
N HIS A 492 0.35 13.81 -3.49
CA HIS A 492 0.19 13.40 -4.88
C HIS A 492 -1.00 12.45 -5.04
N GLY A 493 -1.14 11.45 -4.15
CA GLY A 493 -2.30 10.56 -4.11
C GLY A 493 -3.62 11.30 -3.86
N LEU A 494 -3.62 12.26 -2.93
CA LEU A 494 -4.77 13.13 -2.67
C LEU A 494 -5.14 13.98 -3.89
N TRP A 495 -4.14 14.58 -4.55
CA TRP A 495 -4.34 15.36 -5.77
C TRP A 495 -4.95 14.53 -6.90
N ILE A 496 -4.45 13.31 -7.15
CA ILE A 496 -5.01 12.43 -8.19
C ILE A 496 -6.46 12.07 -7.86
N SER A 497 -6.77 11.78 -6.60
CA SER A 497 -8.12 11.43 -6.16
C SER A 497 -9.13 12.55 -6.41
N VAL A 498 -8.72 13.80 -6.23
CA VAL A 498 -9.54 15.00 -6.45
C VAL A 498 -9.63 15.38 -7.93
N THR A 499 -8.53 15.26 -8.68
CA THR A 499 -8.44 15.78 -10.06
C THR A 499 -8.62 14.71 -11.13
N ARG A 500 -8.22 13.48 -10.87
CA ARG A 500 -8.10 12.35 -11.81
C ARG A 500 -7.20 12.66 -13.02
N LYS A 501 -6.25 13.58 -12.83
CA LYS A 501 -5.30 13.97 -13.90
C LYS A 501 -4.22 12.90 -14.08
N THR A 502 -3.96 12.56 -15.33
CA THR A 502 -2.83 11.71 -15.73
C THR A 502 -1.55 12.54 -15.87
N ASN A 503 -0.40 11.87 -16.01
CA ASN A 503 0.90 12.51 -16.28
C ASN A 503 0.98 13.22 -17.67
N ARG A 504 -0.07 13.08 -18.50
CA ARG A 504 -0.25 13.83 -19.76
C ARG A 504 -1.25 14.97 -19.64
N GLY A 505 -1.75 15.25 -18.44
CA GLY A 505 -2.71 16.32 -18.17
C GLY A 505 -4.15 15.99 -18.58
N THR A 506 -4.43 14.81 -19.13
CA THR A 506 -5.81 14.36 -19.40
C THR A 506 -6.51 13.95 -18.12
N VAL A 507 -7.83 14.10 -18.08
CA VAL A 507 -8.67 13.67 -16.94
C VAL A 507 -9.43 12.41 -17.35
N LEU A 508 -9.23 11.34 -16.60
CA LEU A 508 -9.92 10.06 -16.84
C LEU A 508 -11.17 9.95 -15.96
N HIS A 509 -12.33 9.86 -16.58
CA HIS A 509 -13.62 9.69 -15.92
C HIS A 509 -13.82 10.67 -14.76
N PRO A 510 -14.02 11.98 -15.04
CA PRO A 510 -14.14 13.02 -14.02
C PRO A 510 -15.30 12.80 -13.04
N GLU A 511 -16.29 12.00 -13.38
CA GLU A 511 -17.39 11.57 -12.51
C GLU A 511 -16.96 10.70 -11.33
N GLU A 512 -15.75 10.14 -11.38
CA GLU A 512 -15.15 9.36 -10.29
C GLU A 512 -14.28 10.20 -9.35
N LYS A 513 -14.27 11.54 -9.50
CA LYS A 513 -13.62 12.45 -8.54
C LYS A 513 -14.28 12.34 -7.17
N VAL A 514 -13.47 12.54 -6.15
CA VAL A 514 -13.94 12.66 -4.77
C VAL A 514 -13.61 14.05 -4.22
N THR A 515 -14.31 14.47 -3.17
CA THR A 515 -14.02 15.74 -2.50
C THR A 515 -12.68 15.69 -1.76
N ARG A 516 -12.12 16.85 -1.41
CA ARG A 516 -10.89 16.93 -0.61
C ARG A 516 -11.02 16.25 0.75
N GLU A 517 -12.18 16.40 1.39
CA GLU A 517 -12.48 15.74 2.67
C GLU A 517 -12.51 14.22 2.52
N GLU A 518 -13.17 13.70 1.49
CA GLU A 518 -13.23 12.27 1.22
C GLU A 518 -11.84 11.72 0.87
N ALA A 519 -11.07 12.42 0.03
CA ALA A 519 -9.71 12.04 -0.29
C ALA A 519 -8.82 11.98 0.98
N LEU A 520 -8.90 13.00 1.88
CA LEU A 520 -8.15 13.00 3.12
C LEU A 520 -8.53 11.81 4.02
N LYS A 521 -9.80 11.45 4.09
CA LYS A 521 -10.26 10.27 4.86
C LYS A 521 -9.61 8.98 4.38
N THR A 522 -9.28 8.84 3.08
CA THR A 522 -8.61 7.64 2.56
C THR A 522 -7.19 7.45 3.08
N TYR A 523 -6.49 8.54 3.43
CA TYR A 523 -5.14 8.54 4.01
C TYR A 523 -5.13 8.76 5.53
N THR A 524 -6.30 8.73 6.18
CA THR A 524 -6.44 8.98 7.61
C THR A 524 -7.38 7.95 8.25
N ILE A 525 -8.61 8.34 8.57
CA ILE A 525 -9.53 7.53 9.38
C ILE A 525 -9.97 6.22 8.68
N TRP A 526 -10.15 6.22 7.34
CA TRP A 526 -10.52 5.00 6.63
C TRP A 526 -9.34 4.02 6.47
N ALA A 527 -8.11 4.55 6.27
CA ALA A 527 -6.91 3.73 6.32
C ALA A 527 -6.68 3.15 7.72
N ALA A 528 -6.93 3.95 8.78
CA ALA A 528 -6.88 3.46 10.15
C ALA A 528 -7.94 2.37 10.42
N TRP A 529 -9.15 2.53 9.88
CA TRP A 529 -10.21 1.52 10.00
C TRP A 529 -9.79 0.18 9.34
N ARG A 530 -9.20 0.23 8.14
CA ARG A 530 -8.68 -0.97 7.48
C ARG A 530 -7.60 -1.67 8.33
N GLN A 531 -6.84 -0.90 9.12
CA GLN A 531 -5.80 -1.39 10.02
C GLN A 531 -6.31 -1.78 11.42
N PHE A 532 -7.63 -1.81 11.65
CA PHE A 532 -8.24 -2.02 12.98
C PHE A 532 -7.73 -1.02 14.03
N ALA A 533 -7.46 0.21 13.65
CA ALA A 533 -6.80 1.23 14.47
C ALA A 533 -7.57 2.57 14.52
N GLU A 534 -8.79 2.66 14.01
CA GLU A 534 -9.59 3.89 13.97
C GLU A 534 -9.96 4.44 15.36
N LYS A 535 -9.91 3.59 16.38
CA LYS A 535 -10.12 4.00 17.77
C LYS A 535 -8.89 4.63 18.41
N ILE A 536 -7.71 4.48 17.80
CA ILE A 536 -6.44 4.91 18.37
C ILE A 536 -5.67 5.90 17.49
N LYS A 537 -5.96 5.99 16.19
CA LYS A 537 -5.33 6.93 15.24
C LYS A 537 -6.23 7.26 14.06
N GLY A 538 -5.79 8.17 13.17
CA GLY A 538 -6.48 8.54 11.94
C GLY A 538 -7.42 9.74 12.08
N SER A 539 -7.56 10.30 13.28
CA SER A 539 -8.23 11.58 13.54
C SER A 539 -7.62 12.26 14.76
N ILE A 540 -7.80 13.57 14.88
CA ILE A 540 -7.33 14.37 16.03
C ILE A 540 -8.47 14.47 17.03
N GLU A 541 -8.58 13.48 17.91
CA GLU A 541 -9.62 13.40 18.93
C GLU A 541 -9.02 13.02 20.29
N PRO A 542 -9.55 13.55 21.41
CA PRO A 542 -9.08 13.18 22.75
C PRO A 542 -9.06 11.65 22.96
N GLY A 543 -7.96 11.16 23.55
CA GLY A 543 -7.70 9.76 23.78
C GLY A 543 -6.92 9.03 22.68
N LYS A 544 -6.89 9.57 21.44
CA LYS A 544 -6.11 9.00 20.33
C LYS A 544 -4.64 9.36 20.41
N LEU A 545 -3.81 8.60 19.70
CA LEU A 545 -2.38 8.86 19.55
C LEU A 545 -2.15 10.24 18.93
N ALA A 546 -1.18 10.96 19.46
CA ALA A 546 -0.80 12.26 18.96
C ALA A 546 0.17 12.12 17.78
N ASP A 547 -0.36 11.59 16.67
CA ASP A 547 0.29 11.51 15.38
C ASP A 547 -0.34 12.56 14.47
N MET A 548 0.45 13.56 14.04
CA MET A 548 -0.05 14.72 13.28
C MET A 548 1.00 15.21 12.28
N VAL A 549 0.54 15.89 11.24
CA VAL A 549 1.40 16.57 10.28
C VAL A 549 0.95 18.02 10.12
N VAL A 550 1.88 18.96 10.23
CA VAL A 550 1.67 20.37 9.89
C VAL A 550 2.21 20.63 8.50
N ILE A 551 1.43 21.32 7.69
CA ILE A 551 1.72 21.54 6.26
C ILE A 551 1.86 23.03 5.94
N ASP A 552 2.60 23.33 4.85
CA ASP A 552 2.94 24.69 4.41
C ASP A 552 1.77 25.46 3.78
N ARG A 553 0.74 24.75 3.30
CA ARG A 553 -0.42 25.30 2.57
C ARG A 553 -1.73 24.79 3.13
N ASP A 554 -2.80 25.53 2.92
CA ASP A 554 -4.14 25.07 3.27
C ASP A 554 -4.65 24.06 2.22
N TYR A 555 -4.61 22.77 2.55
CA TYR A 555 -5.08 21.68 1.69
C TYR A 555 -6.54 21.85 1.26
N LEU A 556 -7.39 22.41 2.13
CA LEU A 556 -8.83 22.50 1.84
C LEU A 556 -9.18 23.64 0.88
N SER A 557 -8.31 24.66 0.73
CA SER A 557 -8.61 25.87 -0.04
C SER A 557 -7.59 26.24 -1.11
N CYS A 558 -6.38 25.66 -1.11
CA CYS A 558 -5.38 25.95 -2.15
C CYS A 558 -5.89 25.54 -3.55
N PRO A 559 -5.35 26.10 -4.66
CA PRO A 559 -5.64 25.58 -6.00
C PRO A 559 -5.42 24.07 -6.10
N GLU A 560 -6.26 23.36 -6.88
CA GLU A 560 -6.16 21.89 -6.97
C GLU A 560 -4.75 21.42 -7.34
N ASP A 561 -4.10 22.05 -8.32
CA ASP A 561 -2.77 21.66 -8.78
C ASP A 561 -1.64 22.01 -7.80
N ASP A 562 -1.93 22.76 -6.74
CA ASP A 562 -1.00 23.01 -5.64
C ASP A 562 -1.05 21.91 -4.56
N ILE A 563 -2.07 21.08 -4.54
CA ILE A 563 -2.18 19.96 -3.58
C ILE A 563 -0.94 19.07 -3.64
N MET A 564 -0.51 18.68 -4.85
CA MET A 564 0.67 17.82 -5.04
C MET A 564 2.00 18.47 -4.60
N ARG A 565 2.01 19.80 -4.40
CA ARG A 565 3.18 20.60 -3.99
C ARG A 565 3.21 20.89 -2.51
N ILE A 566 2.23 20.41 -1.75
CA ILE A 566 2.18 20.58 -0.30
C ILE A 566 3.38 19.86 0.34
N GLU A 567 4.06 20.57 1.26
CA GLU A 567 5.19 20.03 2.00
C GLU A 567 4.88 19.96 3.50
N PRO A 568 5.23 18.85 4.15
CA PRO A 568 5.25 18.77 5.60
C PRO A 568 6.33 19.71 6.16
N VAL A 569 5.93 20.59 7.06
CA VAL A 569 6.84 21.49 7.79
C VAL A 569 7.08 21.04 9.22
N MET A 570 6.20 20.20 9.77
CA MET A 570 6.38 19.55 11.05
C MET A 570 5.66 18.20 11.04
N VAL A 571 6.29 17.18 11.63
CA VAL A 571 5.64 15.89 11.88
C VAL A 571 5.72 15.59 13.37
N ILE A 572 4.58 15.30 13.96
CA ILE A 572 4.44 14.85 15.33
C ILE A 572 4.11 13.35 15.30
N LEU A 573 4.90 12.54 15.99
CA LEU A 573 4.70 11.12 16.15
C LEU A 573 4.88 10.74 17.61
N ASP A 574 3.95 9.98 18.13
CA ASP A 574 3.95 9.56 19.54
C ASP A 574 4.08 10.77 20.50
N GLY A 575 3.39 11.87 20.16
CA GLY A 575 3.38 13.10 20.93
C GLY A 575 4.67 13.94 20.86
N LYS A 576 5.65 13.54 20.07
CA LYS A 576 6.94 14.24 19.91
C LYS A 576 7.08 14.85 18.54
N ILE A 577 7.64 16.04 18.45
CA ILE A 577 8.04 16.62 17.16
C ILE A 577 9.28 15.88 16.68
N VAL A 578 9.14 15.15 15.58
CA VAL A 578 10.19 14.31 14.97
C VAL A 578 10.74 14.88 13.68
N VAL A 579 10.00 15.78 13.03
CA VAL A 579 10.44 16.61 11.89
C VAL A 579 10.03 18.05 12.16
N GLU A 580 10.94 19.00 12.01
CA GLU A 580 10.67 20.44 12.21
C GLU A 580 11.47 21.25 11.17
N LYS A 581 10.74 21.95 10.28
CA LYS A 581 11.29 22.77 9.19
C LYS A 581 10.70 24.19 9.20
N MET A 582 10.04 24.59 10.33
CA MET A 582 9.35 25.88 10.46
C MET A 582 10.30 27.04 10.74
#